data_c04935a7bdd27da307c22f349d6dee5f
#
_entry.id   c04935a7bdd27da307c22f349d6dee5f
#
_cell.length_a   1.000
_cell.length_b   1.000
_cell.length_c   1.000
_cell.angle_alpha   90.00
_cell.angle_beta   90.00
_cell.angle_gamma   90.00
#
_symmetry.space_group_name_H-M   'P 1'
#
loop_
_entity.id
_entity.type
_entity.pdbx_description
1 polymer ?
#
loop_
_entity_poly.entity_id
_entity_poly.type
_entity_poly.pdbx_seq_one_letter_code
_entity_poly.pdbx_strand_id
1 'polypeptide(L)'
;IEKDTGEEQVTCKTEENSGLSGQFKEGRKEFEAAGIDRRLGLSYFDNNEADYMEIVQCFYEQGRSQIQTLQELYDKKDWENYKINVHSLKGQSLTIGAKELSKRAKRMQEACEHGDENYIIQNHTELIADYCSILDGLSKYVTVGEEKNPVQKLSAAIDNFDQAEAMKLLEMIKNEMGSSMADSDTQLIADMEAQIELFDFISAAE
;
A
#
# COMPACT_ATOMS: atom_id res chain seq x y z
N ILE A 1 -44.59 43.98 30.39
CA ILE A 1 -43.92 44.31 29.12
C ILE A 1 -42.82 43.25 28.95
N GLU A 2 -43.23 42.15 28.37
CA GLU A 2 -42.32 41.06 27.98
C GLU A 2 -41.82 41.31 26.56
N LYS A 3 -40.53 41.19 26.38
CA LYS A 3 -39.90 41.19 25.05
C LYS A 3 -39.62 39.76 24.67
N ASP A 4 -40.39 39.32 23.71
CA ASP A 4 -40.17 38.12 22.93
C ASP A 4 -38.94 38.31 21.99
N THR A 5 -37.93 37.48 22.11
CA THR A 5 -36.81 37.39 21.17
C THR A 5 -36.83 35.99 20.58
N GLY A 6 -37.46 35.88 19.41
CA GLY A 6 -37.48 34.67 18.61
C GLY A 6 -36.07 34.30 18.15
N GLU A 7 -35.60 33.12 18.52
CA GLU A 7 -34.45 32.46 17.92
C GLU A 7 -34.92 31.68 16.68
N GLU A 8 -34.54 32.17 15.51
CA GLU A 8 -34.69 31.44 14.26
C GLU A 8 -33.71 30.27 14.26
N GLN A 9 -34.24 29.06 14.40
CA GLN A 9 -33.50 27.83 14.14
C GLN A 9 -33.31 27.66 12.62
N VAL A 10 -32.09 27.88 12.16
CA VAL A 10 -31.66 27.52 10.81
C VAL A 10 -31.49 26.01 10.77
N THR A 11 -32.52 25.31 10.29
CA THR A 11 -32.42 23.88 10.00
C THR A 11 -31.65 23.68 8.70
N CYS A 12 -30.40 23.29 8.82
CA CYS A 12 -29.60 22.80 7.70
C CYS A 12 -30.15 21.42 7.25
N LYS A 13 -30.85 21.41 6.12
CA LYS A 13 -31.29 20.16 5.47
C LYS A 13 -30.07 19.52 4.84
N THR A 14 -29.49 18.51 5.52
CA THR A 14 -28.58 17.57 4.91
C THR A 14 -29.39 16.63 4.02
N GLU A 15 -29.28 16.79 2.72
CA GLU A 15 -29.76 15.80 1.74
C GLU A 15 -28.95 14.52 1.92
N GLU A 16 -29.61 13.49 2.42
CA GLU A 16 -29.05 12.15 2.56
C GLU A 16 -28.78 11.57 1.17
N ASN A 17 -27.49 11.47 0.82
CA ASN A 17 -27.03 10.76 -0.35
C ASN A 17 -27.11 9.24 -0.05
N SER A 18 -28.29 8.65 -0.23
CA SER A 18 -28.65 7.29 0.18
C SER A 18 -28.03 6.17 -0.68
N GLY A 19 -27.22 6.49 -1.68
CA GLY A 19 -26.58 5.52 -2.58
C GLY A 19 -25.20 4.99 -2.10
N LEU A 20 -24.41 5.85 -1.44
CA LEU A 20 -23.06 5.49 -0.96
C LEU A 20 -23.07 4.76 0.39
N SER A 21 -24.09 4.95 1.23
CA SER A 21 -24.12 4.39 2.59
C SER A 21 -24.23 2.85 2.65
N GLY A 22 -24.68 2.19 1.59
CA GLY A 22 -24.83 0.73 1.50
C GLY A 22 -23.49 0.02 1.33
N GLN A 23 -22.67 0.46 0.40
CA GLN A 23 -21.34 -0.12 0.13
C GLN A 23 -20.37 0.10 1.32
N PHE A 24 -20.48 1.25 2.01
CA PHE A 24 -19.63 1.54 3.19
C PHE A 24 -19.96 0.68 4.42
N LYS A 25 -21.20 0.19 4.57
CA LYS A 25 -21.59 -0.70 5.68
C LYS A 25 -21.12 -2.15 5.45
N GLU A 26 -21.10 -2.62 4.22
CA GLU A 26 -20.58 -3.95 3.89
C GLU A 26 -19.06 -3.99 4.06
N GLY A 27 -18.31 -3.05 3.53
CA GLY A 27 -16.85 -2.97 3.68
C GLY A 27 -16.36 -2.99 5.14
N ARG A 28 -17.11 -2.41 6.09
CA ARG A 28 -16.73 -2.41 7.51
C ARG A 28 -16.65 -3.80 8.12
N LYS A 29 -17.67 -4.65 7.89
CA LYS A 29 -17.74 -5.99 8.48
C LYS A 29 -16.65 -6.91 7.98
N GLU A 30 -16.22 -6.71 6.77
CA GLU A 30 -15.24 -7.55 6.10
C GLU A 30 -13.81 -7.16 6.50
N PHE A 31 -13.50 -5.87 6.69
CA PHE A 31 -12.25 -5.44 7.31
C PHE A 31 -12.11 -5.98 8.73
N GLU A 32 -13.20 -5.93 9.53
CA GLU A 32 -13.23 -6.51 10.87
C GLU A 32 -13.03 -8.05 10.82
N ALA A 33 -13.59 -8.74 9.82
CA ALA A 33 -13.40 -10.18 9.62
C ALA A 33 -11.95 -10.53 9.23
N ALA A 34 -11.25 -9.61 8.55
CA ALA A 34 -9.82 -9.74 8.26
C ALA A 34 -8.93 -9.35 9.46
N GLY A 35 -9.49 -8.97 10.60
CA GLY A 35 -8.74 -8.54 11.78
C GLY A 35 -8.23 -7.08 11.71
N ILE A 36 -8.83 -6.25 10.84
CA ILE A 36 -8.46 -4.86 10.64
C ILE A 36 -9.49 -3.92 11.30
N ASP A 37 -9.05 -3.13 12.26
CA ASP A 37 -9.83 -2.04 12.83
C ASP A 37 -9.73 -0.80 11.93
N ARG A 38 -10.63 -0.72 10.93
CA ARG A 38 -10.67 0.36 9.97
C ARG A 38 -10.81 1.75 10.62
N ARG A 39 -11.50 1.86 11.75
CA ARG A 39 -11.64 3.16 12.46
C ARG A 39 -10.30 3.64 12.99
N LEU A 40 -9.52 2.71 13.55
CA LEU A 40 -8.17 3.04 13.99
C LEU A 40 -7.31 3.47 12.80
N GLY A 41 -7.31 2.71 11.70
CA GLY A 41 -6.55 3.05 10.49
C GLY A 41 -6.92 4.46 9.99
N LEU A 42 -8.20 4.73 9.77
CA LEU A 42 -8.70 6.05 9.33
C LEU A 42 -8.30 7.20 10.26
N SER A 43 -8.18 6.96 11.58
CA SER A 43 -7.82 8.01 12.52
C SER A 43 -6.39 8.55 12.32
N TYR A 44 -5.51 7.82 11.64
CA TYR A 44 -4.17 8.29 11.29
C TYR A 44 -4.15 9.21 10.06
N PHE A 45 -5.28 9.31 9.35
CA PHE A 45 -5.43 10.09 8.11
C PHE A 45 -6.54 11.14 8.23
N ASP A 46 -6.79 11.66 9.42
CA ASP A 46 -7.86 12.65 9.70
C ASP A 46 -9.23 12.22 9.16
N ASN A 47 -9.49 10.90 9.13
CA ASN A 47 -10.65 10.24 8.52
C ASN A 47 -10.78 10.45 7.01
N ASN A 48 -9.68 10.79 6.30
CA ASN A 48 -9.65 10.79 4.85
C ASN A 48 -9.61 9.35 4.32
N GLU A 49 -10.69 8.94 3.70
CA GLU A 49 -10.88 7.61 3.15
C GLU A 49 -9.91 7.30 2.00
N ALA A 50 -9.67 8.28 1.12
CA ALA A 50 -8.81 8.10 -0.05
C ALA A 50 -7.36 7.83 0.38
N ASP A 51 -6.81 8.65 1.26
CA ASP A 51 -5.45 8.50 1.78
C ASP A 51 -5.28 7.17 2.53
N TYR A 52 -6.29 6.79 3.33
CA TYR A 52 -6.29 5.49 4.02
C TYR A 52 -6.26 4.31 3.05
N MET A 53 -7.10 4.35 1.99
CA MET A 53 -7.15 3.27 1.01
C MET A 53 -5.88 3.17 0.17
N GLU A 54 -5.20 4.29 -0.10
CA GLU A 54 -3.89 4.29 -0.76
C GLU A 54 -2.85 3.54 0.08
N ILE A 55 -2.81 3.77 1.40
CA ILE A 55 -1.90 3.04 2.29
C ILE A 55 -2.27 1.56 2.42
N VAL A 56 -3.55 1.23 2.45
CA VAL A 56 -4.02 -0.17 2.42
C VAL A 56 -3.58 -0.87 1.12
N GLN A 57 -3.68 -0.17 -0.01
CA GLN A 57 -3.20 -0.64 -1.31
C GLN A 57 -1.68 -0.92 -1.27
N CYS A 58 -0.87 0.04 -0.82
CA CYS A 58 0.58 -0.12 -0.68
C CYS A 58 0.94 -1.31 0.23
N PHE A 59 0.27 -1.45 1.37
CA PHE A 59 0.47 -2.57 2.29
C PHE A 59 0.20 -3.92 1.62
N TYR A 60 -0.87 -4.00 0.84
CA TYR A 60 -1.24 -5.22 0.12
C TYR A 60 -0.22 -5.56 -0.97
N GLU A 61 0.15 -4.60 -1.81
CA GLU A 61 1.09 -4.79 -2.93
C GLU A 61 2.47 -5.26 -2.46
N GLN A 62 2.97 -4.67 -1.37
CA GLN A 62 4.29 -5.01 -0.82
C GLN A 62 4.26 -6.28 0.04
N GLY A 63 3.09 -6.68 0.52
CA GLY A 63 2.95 -7.71 1.54
C GLY A 63 3.54 -9.06 1.16
N ARG A 64 3.33 -9.53 -0.06
CA ARG A 64 3.86 -10.83 -0.52
C ARG A 64 5.38 -10.84 -0.61
N SER A 65 5.98 -9.78 -1.11
CA SER A 65 7.45 -9.63 -1.16
C SER A 65 8.04 -9.53 0.24
N GLN A 66 7.38 -8.82 1.15
CA GLN A 66 7.82 -8.69 2.53
C GLN A 66 7.73 -10.03 3.30
N ILE A 67 6.70 -10.83 3.06
CA ILE A 67 6.59 -12.20 3.60
C ILE A 67 7.78 -13.06 3.12
N GLN A 68 8.08 -13.01 1.82
CA GLN A 68 9.22 -13.75 1.26
C GLN A 68 10.54 -13.30 1.91
N THR A 69 10.75 -12.00 2.05
CA THR A 69 11.96 -11.45 2.71
C THR A 69 12.06 -11.93 4.15
N LEU A 70 10.96 -11.90 4.93
CA LEU A 70 10.95 -12.40 6.29
C LEU A 70 11.28 -13.90 6.37
N GLN A 71 10.78 -14.71 5.43
CA GLN A 71 11.07 -16.12 5.37
C GLN A 71 12.56 -16.38 5.05
N GLU A 72 13.12 -15.68 4.07
CA GLU A 72 14.53 -15.80 3.70
C GLU A 72 15.47 -15.42 4.85
N LEU A 73 15.16 -14.35 5.58
CA LEU A 73 15.94 -13.90 6.73
C LEU A 73 15.85 -14.89 7.90
N TYR A 74 14.66 -15.45 8.11
CA TYR A 74 14.43 -16.51 9.10
C TYR A 74 15.27 -17.79 8.77
N ASP A 75 15.23 -18.24 7.52
CA ASP A 75 15.96 -19.44 7.07
C ASP A 75 17.48 -19.26 7.19
N LYS A 76 17.98 -18.04 6.94
CA LYS A 76 19.39 -17.66 7.10
C LYS A 76 19.79 -17.36 8.54
N LYS A 77 18.82 -17.30 9.47
CA LYS A 77 18.98 -16.84 10.86
C LYS A 77 19.62 -15.45 10.96
N ASP A 78 19.32 -14.59 9.99
CA ASP A 78 19.77 -13.21 9.97
C ASP A 78 18.85 -12.34 10.86
N TRP A 79 19.03 -12.50 12.18
CA TRP A 79 18.16 -11.85 13.17
C TRP A 79 18.27 -10.32 13.18
N GLU A 80 19.42 -9.76 12.74
CA GLU A 80 19.58 -8.30 12.66
C GLU A 80 18.68 -7.71 11.57
N ASN A 81 18.71 -8.27 10.36
CA ASN A 81 17.87 -7.81 9.27
C ASN A 81 16.40 -8.22 9.49
N TYR A 82 16.17 -9.39 10.08
CA TYR A 82 14.83 -9.82 10.50
C TYR A 82 14.19 -8.82 11.46
N LYS A 83 14.93 -8.33 12.47
CA LYS A 83 14.49 -7.31 13.42
C LYS A 83 14.04 -6.03 12.71
N ILE A 84 14.80 -5.56 11.70
CA ILE A 84 14.45 -4.36 10.92
C ILE A 84 13.13 -4.58 10.17
N ASN A 85 12.95 -5.73 9.56
CA ASN A 85 11.74 -6.05 8.79
C ASN A 85 10.51 -6.18 9.67
N VAL A 86 10.59 -6.85 10.83
CA VAL A 86 9.45 -6.93 11.75
C VAL A 86 9.15 -5.59 12.42
N HIS A 87 10.16 -4.71 12.61
CA HIS A 87 9.93 -3.35 13.05
C HIS A 87 9.11 -2.54 12.02
N SER A 88 9.46 -2.65 10.75
CA SER A 88 8.69 -2.04 9.66
C SER A 88 7.26 -2.58 9.62
N LEU A 89 7.10 -3.91 9.64
CA LEU A 89 5.80 -4.57 9.67
C LEU A 89 4.93 -4.13 10.84
N LYS A 90 5.51 -3.95 12.03
CA LYS A 90 4.80 -3.43 13.22
C LYS A 90 4.17 -2.06 12.93
N GLY A 91 4.91 -1.14 12.33
CA GLY A 91 4.41 0.20 11.99
C GLY A 91 3.34 0.14 10.91
N GLN A 92 3.62 -0.51 9.80
CA GLN A 92 2.72 -0.64 8.66
C GLN A 92 1.39 -1.28 9.05
N SER A 93 1.43 -2.40 9.79
CA SER A 93 0.22 -3.09 10.24
C SER A 93 -0.63 -2.24 11.21
N LEU A 94 0.01 -1.46 12.08
CA LEU A 94 -0.74 -0.54 12.95
C LEU A 94 -1.43 0.56 12.16
N THR A 95 -0.76 1.12 11.17
CA THR A 95 -1.28 2.21 10.32
C THR A 95 -2.54 1.79 9.56
N ILE A 96 -2.62 0.55 9.08
CA ILE A 96 -3.86 0.04 8.44
C ILE A 96 -4.91 -0.44 9.46
N GLY A 97 -4.61 -0.44 10.76
CA GLY A 97 -5.51 -0.90 11.82
C GLY A 97 -5.41 -2.39 12.15
N ALA A 98 -4.43 -3.13 11.64
CA ALA A 98 -4.17 -4.55 11.95
C ALA A 98 -3.43 -4.71 13.28
N LYS A 99 -4.12 -4.42 14.37
CA LYS A 99 -3.56 -4.35 15.73
C LYS A 99 -2.86 -5.64 16.18
N GLU A 100 -3.45 -6.79 15.91
CA GLU A 100 -2.90 -8.06 16.39
C GLU A 100 -1.61 -8.44 15.66
N LEU A 101 -1.57 -8.23 14.32
CA LEU A 101 -0.34 -8.39 13.56
C LEU A 101 0.75 -7.44 14.06
N SER A 102 0.42 -6.17 14.32
CA SER A 102 1.36 -5.19 14.88
C SER A 102 1.91 -5.61 16.25
N LYS A 103 1.07 -6.12 17.15
CA LYS A 103 1.49 -6.64 18.45
C LYS A 103 2.41 -7.85 18.30
N ARG A 104 2.11 -8.76 17.39
CA ARG A 104 2.92 -9.94 17.13
C ARG A 104 4.29 -9.54 16.58
N ALA A 105 4.32 -8.64 15.57
CA ALA A 105 5.55 -8.10 15.02
C ALA A 105 6.41 -7.40 16.10
N LYS A 106 5.77 -6.67 17.03
CA LYS A 106 6.45 -6.07 18.19
C LYS A 106 7.13 -7.12 19.06
N ARG A 107 6.44 -8.21 19.40
CA ARG A 107 7.03 -9.29 20.21
C ARG A 107 8.19 -9.98 19.51
N MET A 108 8.10 -10.16 18.19
CA MET A 108 9.20 -10.69 17.38
C MET A 108 10.41 -9.75 17.39
N GLN A 109 10.17 -8.43 17.27
CA GLN A 109 11.22 -7.42 17.39
C GLN A 109 11.91 -7.49 18.77
N GLU A 110 11.13 -7.54 19.86
CA GLU A 110 11.63 -7.66 21.24
C GLU A 110 12.45 -8.94 21.41
N ALA A 111 12.01 -10.06 20.85
CA ALA A 111 12.76 -11.33 20.89
C ALA A 111 14.12 -11.20 20.19
N CYS A 112 14.17 -10.56 19.02
CA CYS A 112 15.44 -10.28 18.33
C CYS A 112 16.38 -9.39 19.18
N GLU A 113 15.83 -8.36 19.81
CA GLU A 113 16.60 -7.44 20.69
C GLU A 113 17.21 -8.14 21.90
N HIS A 114 16.52 -9.14 22.45
CA HIS A 114 16.99 -9.93 23.59
C HIS A 114 17.76 -11.20 23.20
N GLY A 115 17.89 -11.50 21.89
CA GLY A 115 18.54 -12.73 21.43
C GLY A 115 17.74 -14.01 21.74
N ASP A 116 16.42 -13.90 21.92
CA ASP A 116 15.53 -15.06 22.16
C ASP A 116 15.17 -15.77 20.84
N GLU A 117 16.14 -16.52 20.32
CA GLU A 117 15.95 -17.30 19.10
C GLU A 117 14.82 -18.33 19.24
N ASN A 118 14.65 -18.91 20.43
CA ASN A 118 13.61 -19.91 20.65
C ASN A 118 12.20 -19.29 20.44
N TYR A 119 11.98 -18.09 20.95
CA TYR A 119 10.72 -17.39 20.71
C TYR A 119 10.50 -17.11 19.23
N ILE A 120 11.54 -16.64 18.51
CA ILE A 120 11.46 -16.37 17.07
C ILE A 120 11.07 -17.65 16.31
N ILE A 121 11.78 -18.76 16.55
CA ILE A 121 11.54 -20.04 15.88
C ILE A 121 10.10 -20.55 16.14
N GLN A 122 9.60 -20.44 17.36
CA GLN A 122 8.27 -20.92 17.73
C GLN A 122 7.14 -20.07 17.15
N ASN A 123 7.36 -18.77 16.92
CA ASN A 123 6.31 -17.83 16.57
C ASN A 123 6.37 -17.31 15.13
N HIS A 124 7.44 -17.57 14.37
CA HIS A 124 7.60 -17.10 12.99
C HIS A 124 6.46 -17.56 12.07
N THR A 125 6.15 -18.86 12.08
CA THR A 125 5.09 -19.44 11.23
C THR A 125 3.73 -18.77 11.50
N GLU A 126 3.44 -18.48 12.76
CA GLU A 126 2.18 -17.83 13.15
C GLU A 126 2.15 -16.36 12.74
N LEU A 127 3.29 -15.65 12.80
CA LEU A 127 3.40 -14.29 12.26
C LEU A 127 3.10 -14.25 10.76
N ILE A 128 3.69 -15.17 10.01
CA ILE A 128 3.48 -15.26 8.54
C ILE A 128 2.03 -15.63 8.23
N ALA A 129 1.44 -16.58 8.96
CA ALA A 129 0.04 -16.96 8.78
C ALA A 129 -0.94 -15.80 9.03
N ASP A 130 -0.73 -15.02 10.09
CA ASP A 130 -1.52 -13.83 10.37
C ASP A 130 -1.38 -12.78 9.26
N TYR A 131 -0.15 -12.57 8.77
CA TYR A 131 0.08 -11.63 7.69
C TYR A 131 -0.62 -12.06 6.40
N CYS A 132 -0.49 -13.33 6.01
CA CYS A 132 -1.21 -13.89 4.85
C CYS A 132 -2.73 -13.72 5.00
N SER A 133 -3.29 -14.01 6.18
CA SER A 133 -4.72 -13.87 6.44
C SER A 133 -5.22 -12.44 6.23
N ILE A 134 -4.43 -11.44 6.64
CA ILE A 134 -4.76 -10.03 6.42
C ILE A 134 -4.71 -9.69 4.94
N LEU A 135 -3.67 -10.12 4.20
CA LEU A 135 -3.58 -9.88 2.77
C LEU A 135 -4.74 -10.54 2.01
N ASP A 136 -5.09 -11.77 2.36
CA ASP A 136 -6.23 -12.45 1.75
C ASP A 136 -7.56 -11.74 2.04
N GLY A 137 -7.73 -11.23 3.26
CA GLY A 137 -8.88 -10.40 3.63
C GLY A 137 -8.95 -9.08 2.86
N LEU A 138 -7.80 -8.47 2.58
CA LEU A 138 -7.71 -7.22 1.81
C LEU A 138 -7.89 -7.41 0.31
N SER A 139 -7.68 -8.60 -0.23
CA SER A 139 -7.71 -8.88 -1.68
C SER A 139 -8.99 -8.45 -2.40
N LYS A 140 -10.09 -8.32 -1.69
CA LYS A 140 -11.39 -7.90 -2.22
C LYS A 140 -11.57 -6.38 -2.29
N TYR A 141 -10.77 -5.63 -1.54
CA TYR A 141 -10.89 -4.16 -1.40
C TYR A 141 -9.80 -3.42 -2.12
N VAL A 142 -8.72 -4.11 -2.28
CA VAL A 142 -7.61 -3.66 -3.05
C VAL A 142 -7.94 -4.05 -4.48
N THR A 143 -8.11 -3.09 -5.36
CA THR A 143 -8.00 -3.40 -6.76
C THR A 143 -6.63 -4.08 -6.89
N VAL A 144 -6.66 -5.44 -7.00
CA VAL A 144 -5.49 -6.16 -7.52
C VAL A 144 -5.23 -5.45 -8.83
N GLY A 145 -4.21 -4.60 -8.83
CA GLY A 145 -4.06 -3.63 -9.88
C GLY A 145 -4.27 -4.37 -11.20
N GLU A 146 -5.22 -3.92 -12.00
CA GLU A 146 -4.96 -3.91 -13.42
C GLU A 146 -3.49 -3.56 -13.49
N GLU A 147 -2.65 -4.51 -13.92
CA GLU A 147 -1.18 -4.41 -13.97
C GLU A 147 -0.80 -2.95 -14.10
N LYS A 148 -0.16 -2.37 -13.05
CA LYS A 148 0.08 -0.90 -12.98
C LYS A 148 0.23 -0.45 -14.39
N ASN A 149 -0.74 0.35 -14.88
CA ASN A 149 -0.81 0.72 -16.29
C ASN A 149 0.64 0.85 -16.78
N PRO A 150 1.08 0.22 -17.86
CA PRO A 150 2.50 0.24 -18.27
C PRO A 150 3.14 1.62 -18.13
N VAL A 151 2.33 2.67 -18.29
CA VAL A 151 2.71 4.07 -18.07
C VAL A 151 3.05 4.38 -16.60
N GLN A 152 2.33 3.79 -15.63
CA GLN A 152 2.65 3.98 -14.19
C GLN A 152 3.89 3.20 -13.76
N LYS A 153 4.11 2.01 -14.34
CA LYS A 153 5.35 1.25 -14.14
C LYS A 153 6.54 2.01 -14.74
N LEU A 154 6.34 2.60 -15.93
CA LEU A 154 7.35 3.41 -16.60
C LEU A 154 7.72 4.65 -15.77
N SER A 155 6.75 5.38 -15.24
CA SER A 155 6.99 6.52 -14.35
C SER A 155 7.80 6.09 -13.11
N ALA A 156 7.43 4.98 -12.47
CA ALA A 156 8.15 4.48 -11.30
C ALA A 156 9.57 4.01 -11.62
N ALA A 157 9.81 3.43 -12.81
CA ALA A 157 11.15 3.03 -13.26
C ALA A 157 12.03 4.26 -13.53
N ILE A 158 11.47 5.30 -14.11
CA ILE A 158 12.17 6.59 -14.33
C ILE A 158 12.52 7.24 -12.98
N ASP A 159 11.59 7.30 -12.04
CA ASP A 159 11.80 7.89 -10.71
C ASP A 159 12.86 7.14 -9.88
N ASN A 160 13.00 5.83 -10.11
CA ASN A 160 14.01 4.99 -9.46
C ASN A 160 15.33 4.90 -10.24
N PHE A 161 15.47 5.62 -11.35
CA PHE A 161 16.65 5.57 -12.23
C PHE A 161 16.96 4.16 -12.79
N ASP A 162 15.93 3.31 -12.96
CA ASP A 162 16.06 2.00 -13.58
C ASP A 162 15.83 2.08 -15.08
N GLN A 163 16.90 2.44 -15.80
CA GLN A 163 16.86 2.65 -17.24
C GLN A 163 16.48 1.38 -18.01
N ALA A 164 17.00 0.21 -17.60
CA ALA A 164 16.75 -1.05 -18.31
C ALA A 164 15.27 -1.45 -18.22
N GLU A 165 14.65 -1.30 -17.06
CA GLU A 165 13.22 -1.58 -16.86
C GLU A 165 12.35 -0.50 -17.53
N ALA A 166 12.77 0.77 -17.50
CA ALA A 166 12.07 1.87 -18.19
C ALA A 166 12.01 1.65 -19.69
N MET A 167 13.13 1.30 -20.34
CA MET A 167 13.18 1.01 -21.78
C MET A 167 12.32 -0.20 -22.16
N LYS A 168 12.37 -1.27 -21.38
CA LYS A 168 11.54 -2.45 -21.61
C LYS A 168 10.04 -2.16 -21.50
N LEU A 169 9.63 -1.38 -20.51
CA LEU A 169 8.23 -0.97 -20.31
C LEU A 169 7.76 -0.05 -21.46
N LEU A 170 8.63 0.85 -21.92
CA LEU A 170 8.33 1.72 -23.05
C LEU A 170 8.11 0.93 -24.35
N GLU A 171 8.93 -0.10 -24.60
CA GLU A 171 8.76 -1.00 -25.74
C GLU A 171 7.47 -1.83 -25.64
N MET A 172 7.09 -2.28 -24.45
CA MET A 172 5.81 -2.95 -24.21
C MET A 172 4.62 -2.02 -24.52
N ILE A 173 4.65 -0.77 -24.04
CA ILE A 173 3.61 0.24 -24.32
C ILE A 173 3.48 0.46 -25.82
N LYS A 174 4.58 0.61 -26.54
CA LYS A 174 4.57 0.76 -28.01
C LYS A 174 3.91 -0.42 -28.70
N ASN A 175 4.21 -1.63 -28.26
CA ASN A 175 3.67 -2.86 -28.85
C ASN A 175 2.17 -3.04 -28.56
N GLU A 176 1.70 -2.68 -27.36
CA GLU A 176 0.29 -2.79 -26.97
C GLU A 176 -0.59 -1.72 -27.63
N MET A 177 -0.09 -0.48 -27.75
CA MET A 177 -0.85 0.62 -28.34
C MET A 177 -0.89 0.57 -29.89
N GLY A 178 0.07 -0.07 -30.52
CA GLY A 178 0.10 -0.41 -31.96
C GLY A 178 -0.32 0.75 -32.90
N SER A 179 -1.07 0.41 -33.95
CA SER A 179 -1.51 1.36 -35.01
C SER A 179 -2.62 2.32 -34.59
N SER A 180 -3.03 2.34 -33.31
CA SER A 180 -4.14 3.18 -32.80
C SER A 180 -3.67 4.43 -32.05
N MET A 181 -2.37 4.72 -32.06
CA MET A 181 -1.83 5.89 -31.36
C MET A 181 -2.16 7.19 -32.11
N ALA A 182 -2.58 8.20 -31.33
CA ALA A 182 -2.66 9.56 -31.86
C ALA A 182 -1.24 10.14 -32.08
N ASP A 183 -1.09 11.07 -33.02
CA ASP A 183 0.22 11.69 -33.28
C ASP A 183 0.85 12.34 -32.05
N SER A 184 0.02 12.86 -31.12
CA SER A 184 0.45 13.42 -29.83
C SER A 184 1.09 12.37 -28.91
N ASP A 185 0.57 11.15 -28.89
CA ASP A 185 1.05 10.07 -28.02
C ASP A 185 2.36 9.49 -28.55
N THR A 186 2.49 9.45 -29.89
CA THR A 186 3.74 9.06 -30.56
C THR A 186 4.87 10.03 -30.23
N GLN A 187 4.58 11.35 -30.23
CA GLN A 187 5.56 12.37 -29.87
C GLN A 187 5.95 12.29 -28.40
N LEU A 188 5.00 12.08 -27.50
CA LEU A 188 5.25 11.96 -26.07
C LEU A 188 6.17 10.75 -25.75
N ILE A 189 5.95 9.62 -26.42
CA ILE A 189 6.79 8.43 -26.27
C ILE A 189 8.20 8.69 -26.80
N ALA A 190 8.34 9.38 -27.94
CA ALA A 190 9.66 9.73 -28.47
C ALA A 190 10.42 10.68 -27.52
N ASP A 191 9.73 11.62 -26.89
CA ASP A 191 10.33 12.52 -25.91
C ASP A 191 10.77 11.76 -24.64
N MET A 192 10.00 10.77 -24.20
CA MET A 192 10.36 9.90 -23.07
C MET A 192 11.58 9.02 -23.37
N GLU A 193 11.67 8.46 -24.60
CA GLU A 193 12.86 7.72 -25.04
C GLU A 193 14.11 8.57 -25.00
N ALA A 194 14.02 9.77 -25.56
CA ALA A 194 15.15 10.70 -25.58
C ALA A 194 15.61 11.09 -24.16
N GLN A 195 14.68 11.21 -23.21
CA GLN A 195 15.02 11.48 -21.81
C GLN A 195 15.70 10.28 -21.15
N ILE A 196 15.22 9.07 -21.37
CA ILE A 196 15.82 7.85 -20.81
C ILE A 196 17.22 7.62 -21.38
N GLU A 197 17.46 7.87 -22.66
CA GLU A 197 18.78 7.78 -23.29
C GLU A 197 19.75 8.86 -22.77
N LEU A 198 19.25 10.05 -22.45
CA LEU A 198 20.07 11.14 -21.91
C LEU A 198 20.64 10.81 -20.54
N PHE A 199 19.94 10.00 -19.73
CA PHE A 199 20.44 9.53 -18.43
C PHE A 199 21.68 8.65 -18.55
N ASP A 200 21.81 7.86 -19.62
CA ASP A 200 22.99 7.02 -19.88
C ASP A 200 24.25 7.86 -20.09
N PHE A 201 24.10 9.02 -20.75
CA PHE A 201 25.20 9.94 -21.02
C PHE A 201 25.75 10.62 -19.74
N ILE A 202 24.88 10.89 -18.76
CA ILE A 202 25.26 11.55 -17.51
C ILE A 202 25.96 10.55 -16.57
N SER A 203 25.46 9.31 -16.52
CA SER A 203 26.02 8.24 -15.68
C SER A 203 27.36 7.70 -16.21
N ALA A 204 27.66 7.84 -17.51
CA ALA A 204 28.91 7.40 -18.12
C ALA A 204 30.02 8.48 -18.07
N ALA A 205 29.70 9.69 -17.58
CA ALA A 205 30.64 10.84 -17.52
C ALA A 205 31.21 11.08 -16.10
N GLU A 206 30.83 10.29 -15.10
CA GLU A 206 31.40 10.22 -13.74
C GLU A 206 32.30 8.99 -13.58
#